data_05ef445e1b3c6dd586446c545629c2b8
#
_entry.id   05ef445e1b3c6dd586446c545629c2b8
#
_cell.length_a   1.000
_cell.length_b   1.000
_cell.length_c   1.000
_cell.angle_alpha   90.00
_cell.angle_beta   90.00
_cell.angle_gamma   90.00
#
_symmetry.space_group_name_H-M   'P 1'
#
loop_
_entity.id
_entity.type
_entity.pdbx_description
1 polymer ?
#
loop_
_entity_poly.entity_id
_entity_poly.type
_entity_poly.pdbx_seq_one_letter_code
_entity_poly.pdbx_strand_id
1 'polypeptide(L)'
;MATRSTAVKLTLKVTSFIVRSLMNIIFYILVIILIINVSKAAFAFTYQLYGPDTVDKAPGREIIFQISKGESKMDIAAKLEHNHAVKDKYSFYVKTKLQEYVIMPGTYVINSAMTYDEILDVITDYSNSIVKEEEEEPAGENSEDGAGDADSEKEKKDDAAE
;
A
#
# COMPACT_ATOMS: atom_id res chain seq x y z
N MET A 1 -59.10 -5.28 -49.63
CA MET A 1 -58.32 -5.93 -48.53
C MET A 1 -56.91 -5.47 -48.37
N ALA A 2 -56.45 -4.40 -49.07
CA ALA A 2 -55.05 -3.92 -49.05
C ALA A 2 -54.71 -2.91 -47.91
N THR A 3 -55.65 -2.32 -47.26
CA THR A 3 -55.46 -1.24 -46.27
C THR A 3 -55.04 -1.73 -44.86
N ARG A 4 -55.33 -2.97 -44.46
CA ARG A 4 -54.94 -3.52 -43.18
C ARG A 4 -53.45 -3.84 -43.07
N SER A 5 -52.79 -4.24 -44.16
CA SER A 5 -51.39 -4.60 -44.15
C SER A 5 -50.44 -3.39 -44.08
N THR A 6 -50.86 -2.25 -44.66
CA THR A 6 -50.10 -0.98 -44.59
C THR A 6 -50.19 -0.32 -43.20
N ALA A 7 -51.36 -0.36 -42.57
CA ALA A 7 -51.51 0.15 -41.19
C ALA A 7 -50.67 -0.61 -40.18
N VAL A 8 -50.64 -1.94 -40.26
CA VAL A 8 -49.81 -2.81 -39.37
C VAL A 8 -48.31 -2.55 -39.59
N LYS A 9 -47.87 -2.39 -40.83
CA LYS A 9 -46.44 -2.05 -41.15
C LYS A 9 -46.05 -0.67 -40.63
N LEU A 10 -46.96 0.30 -40.68
CA LEU A 10 -46.73 1.64 -40.17
C LEU A 10 -46.61 1.64 -38.65
N THR A 11 -47.53 0.95 -37.95
CA THR A 11 -47.49 0.81 -36.49
C THR A 11 -46.22 0.14 -36.03
N LEU A 12 -45.75 -0.93 -36.68
CA LEU A 12 -44.50 -1.61 -36.35
C LEU A 12 -43.27 -0.71 -36.55
N LYS A 13 -43.24 0.10 -37.60
CA LYS A 13 -42.15 1.08 -37.86
C LYS A 13 -42.12 2.17 -36.77
N VAL A 14 -43.27 2.71 -36.40
CA VAL A 14 -43.36 3.74 -35.37
C VAL A 14 -42.95 3.18 -34.01
N THR A 15 -43.45 1.99 -33.67
CA THR A 15 -43.06 1.30 -32.41
C THR A 15 -41.55 1.02 -32.35
N SER A 16 -40.96 0.53 -33.43
CA SER A 16 -39.52 0.27 -33.46
C SER A 16 -38.67 1.57 -33.39
N PHE A 17 -39.17 2.65 -33.95
CA PHE A 17 -38.49 3.97 -33.82
C PHE A 17 -38.56 4.48 -32.38
N ILE A 18 -39.72 4.36 -31.71
CA ILE A 18 -39.91 4.76 -30.32
C ILE A 18 -38.99 3.94 -29.41
N VAL A 19 -38.97 2.62 -29.57
CA VAL A 19 -38.11 1.73 -28.78
C VAL A 19 -36.63 2.07 -28.95
N ARG A 20 -36.19 2.31 -30.18
CA ARG A 20 -34.80 2.70 -30.45
C ARG A 20 -34.46 4.07 -29.85
N SER A 21 -35.38 5.03 -29.92
CA SER A 21 -35.20 6.35 -29.30
C SER A 21 -35.11 6.25 -27.76
N LEU A 22 -35.97 5.46 -27.14
CA LEU A 22 -35.92 5.19 -25.68
C LEU A 22 -34.63 4.52 -25.28
N MET A 23 -34.16 3.52 -26.02
CA MET A 23 -32.88 2.87 -25.77
C MET A 23 -31.71 3.84 -25.83
N ASN A 24 -31.71 4.75 -26.80
CA ASN A 24 -30.67 5.80 -26.89
C ASN A 24 -30.73 6.76 -25.68
N ILE A 25 -31.90 7.18 -25.28
CA ILE A 25 -32.08 8.06 -24.11
C ILE A 25 -31.56 7.37 -22.85
N ILE A 26 -31.94 6.09 -22.62
CA ILE A 26 -31.46 5.30 -21.49
C ILE A 26 -29.93 5.18 -21.52
N PHE A 27 -29.36 4.94 -22.69
CA PHE A 27 -27.91 4.86 -22.86
C PHE A 27 -27.22 6.18 -22.47
N TYR A 28 -27.71 7.34 -22.93
CA TYR A 28 -27.15 8.63 -22.57
C TYR A 28 -27.28 8.93 -21.06
N ILE A 29 -28.40 8.58 -20.45
CA ILE A 29 -28.58 8.71 -18.99
C ILE A 29 -27.54 7.88 -18.26
N LEU A 30 -27.31 6.63 -18.69
CA LEU A 30 -26.33 5.72 -18.08
C LEU A 30 -24.91 6.26 -18.21
N VAL A 31 -24.56 6.81 -19.40
CA VAL A 31 -23.24 7.46 -19.61
C VAL A 31 -23.07 8.68 -18.70
N ILE A 32 -24.09 9.50 -18.54
CA ILE A 32 -24.02 10.69 -17.66
C ILE A 32 -23.81 10.25 -16.21
N ILE A 33 -24.55 9.23 -15.74
CA ILE A 33 -24.37 8.67 -14.39
C ILE A 33 -22.96 8.13 -14.20
N LEU A 34 -22.42 7.42 -15.20
CA LEU A 34 -21.05 6.91 -15.17
C LEU A 34 -20.04 8.05 -15.01
N ILE A 35 -20.15 9.10 -15.83
CA ILE A 35 -19.26 10.26 -15.79
C ILE A 35 -19.28 10.93 -14.42
N ILE A 36 -20.47 11.12 -13.82
CA ILE A 36 -20.62 11.73 -12.51
C ILE A 36 -19.93 10.87 -11.43
N ASN A 37 -20.11 9.55 -11.47
CA ASN A 37 -19.48 8.64 -10.50
C ASN A 37 -17.96 8.61 -10.64
N VAL A 38 -17.44 8.54 -11.85
CA VAL A 38 -15.98 8.60 -12.12
C VAL A 38 -15.41 9.94 -11.67
N SER A 39 -16.09 11.06 -11.93
CA SER A 39 -15.65 12.38 -11.48
C SER A 39 -15.58 12.50 -9.97
N LYS A 40 -16.57 11.96 -9.25
CA LYS A 40 -16.57 11.94 -7.77
C LYS A 40 -15.42 11.09 -7.23
N ALA A 41 -15.18 9.92 -7.81
CA ALA A 41 -14.08 9.04 -7.41
C ALA A 41 -12.72 9.70 -7.67
N ALA A 42 -12.53 10.33 -8.82
CA ALA A 42 -11.31 11.05 -9.17
C ALA A 42 -11.05 12.23 -8.23
N PHE A 43 -12.09 12.98 -7.89
CA PHE A 43 -11.98 14.09 -6.94
C PHE A 43 -11.60 13.60 -5.54
N ALA A 44 -12.25 12.54 -5.04
CA ALA A 44 -11.94 11.95 -3.73
C ALA A 44 -10.48 11.44 -3.68
N PHE A 45 -10.04 10.78 -4.74
CA PHE A 45 -8.66 10.30 -4.86
C PHE A 45 -7.64 11.45 -4.83
N THR A 46 -7.87 12.50 -5.61
CA THR A 46 -6.99 13.68 -5.64
C THR A 46 -6.97 14.40 -4.28
N TYR A 47 -8.12 14.47 -3.62
CA TYR A 47 -8.24 15.09 -2.31
C TYR A 47 -7.46 14.30 -1.22
N GLN A 48 -7.44 12.98 -1.30
CA GLN A 48 -6.59 12.15 -0.42
C GLN A 48 -5.09 12.34 -0.68
N LEU A 49 -4.71 12.57 -1.96
CA LEU A 49 -3.30 12.77 -2.31
C LEU A 49 -2.74 14.10 -1.82
N TYR A 50 -3.50 15.17 -1.96
CA TYR A 50 -3.01 16.55 -1.81
C TYR A 50 -3.78 17.38 -0.79
N GLY A 51 -4.91 16.86 -0.30
CA GLY A 51 -5.72 17.55 0.69
C GLY A 51 -5.30 17.22 2.13
N PRO A 52 -5.77 18.00 3.11
CA PRO A 52 -5.58 17.72 4.53
C PRO A 52 -6.53 16.61 5.01
N ASP A 53 -6.57 15.51 4.26
CA ASP A 53 -7.49 14.39 4.57
C ASP A 53 -6.82 13.41 5.53
N THR A 54 -7.44 13.21 6.69
CA THR A 54 -6.98 12.34 7.76
C THR A 54 -8.00 11.23 8.02
N VAL A 55 -7.59 10.12 8.62
CA VAL A 55 -8.51 9.03 8.99
C VAL A 55 -9.40 9.47 10.14
N ASP A 56 -8.80 9.96 11.21
CA ASP A 56 -9.49 10.48 12.39
C ASP A 56 -9.29 11.98 12.50
N LYS A 57 -10.19 12.65 13.24
CA LYS A 57 -10.00 14.04 13.64
C LYS A 57 -9.06 14.12 14.85
N ALA A 58 -8.32 15.21 14.95
CA ALA A 58 -7.48 15.45 16.13
C ALA A 58 -8.27 15.28 17.44
N PRO A 59 -7.67 14.65 18.47
CA PRO A 59 -6.25 14.31 18.63
C PRO A 59 -5.80 13.01 17.94
N GLY A 60 -6.71 12.18 17.39
CA GLY A 60 -6.39 10.90 16.75
C GLY A 60 -5.88 9.82 17.72
N ARG A 61 -5.36 8.73 17.17
CA ARG A 61 -4.76 7.60 17.91
C ARG A 61 -3.31 7.46 17.54
N GLU A 62 -2.45 7.25 18.52
CA GLU A 62 -1.06 6.88 18.28
C GLU A 62 -0.96 5.42 17.86
N ILE A 63 -0.15 5.17 16.85
CA ILE A 63 0.07 3.86 16.22
C ILE A 63 1.57 3.65 16.16
N ILE A 64 2.06 2.60 16.81
CA ILE A 64 3.46 2.16 16.64
C ILE A 64 3.54 1.37 15.35
N PHE A 65 4.32 1.85 14.41
CA PHE A 65 4.41 1.31 13.05
C PHE A 65 5.84 0.88 12.73
N GLN A 66 6.02 -0.42 12.47
CA GLN A 66 7.32 -1.00 12.14
C GLN A 66 7.44 -1.22 10.64
N ILE A 67 8.54 -0.76 10.08
CA ILE A 67 8.93 -0.96 8.68
C ILE A 67 10.20 -1.80 8.66
N SER A 68 10.12 -2.95 8.00
CA SER A 68 11.24 -3.88 7.87
C SER A 68 12.14 -3.51 6.69
N LYS A 69 13.42 -3.85 6.78
CA LYS A 69 14.38 -3.63 5.68
C LYS A 69 13.95 -4.41 4.42
N GLY A 70 13.86 -3.71 3.29
CA GLY A 70 13.47 -4.31 2.02
C GLY A 70 11.96 -4.49 1.82
N GLU A 71 11.13 -3.99 2.73
CA GLU A 71 9.68 -4.01 2.58
C GLU A 71 9.23 -3.14 1.41
N SER A 72 8.29 -3.62 0.60
CA SER A 72 7.83 -2.86 -0.57
C SER A 72 6.94 -1.68 -0.15
N LYS A 73 6.97 -0.58 -0.92
CA LYS A 73 6.10 0.59 -0.68
C LYS A 73 4.61 0.21 -0.66
N MET A 74 4.21 -0.83 -1.40
CA MET A 74 2.83 -1.30 -1.44
C MET A 74 2.45 -2.07 -0.17
N ASP A 75 3.37 -2.88 0.37
CA ASP A 75 3.15 -3.61 1.63
C ASP A 75 3.07 -2.63 2.81
N ILE A 76 3.95 -1.62 2.81
CA ILE A 76 3.91 -0.53 3.80
C ILE A 76 2.57 0.20 3.73
N ALA A 77 2.10 0.56 2.52
CA ALA A 77 0.80 1.20 2.34
C ALA A 77 -0.36 0.32 2.80
N ALA A 78 -0.31 -0.99 2.54
CA ALA A 78 -1.31 -1.94 3.00
C ALA A 78 -1.32 -2.10 4.53
N LYS A 79 -0.15 -2.10 5.17
CA LYS A 79 -0.05 -2.09 6.63
C LYS A 79 -0.60 -0.80 7.24
N LEU A 80 -0.34 0.36 6.64
CA LEU A 80 -0.87 1.65 7.09
C LEU A 80 -2.40 1.68 7.00
N GLU A 81 -2.98 1.17 5.91
CA GLU A 81 -4.44 1.03 5.77
C GLU A 81 -5.02 0.06 6.81
N HIS A 82 -4.37 -1.09 7.02
CA HIS A 82 -4.81 -2.09 7.99
C HIS A 82 -4.82 -1.53 9.43
N ASN A 83 -3.83 -0.71 9.77
CA ASN A 83 -3.75 -0.03 11.07
C ASN A 83 -4.61 1.24 11.16
N HIS A 84 -5.38 1.54 10.11
CA HIS A 84 -6.20 2.77 10.02
C HIS A 84 -5.38 4.06 10.22
N ALA A 85 -4.15 4.07 9.73
CA ALA A 85 -3.32 5.27 9.66
C ALA A 85 -3.57 6.04 8.37
N VAL A 86 -3.95 5.34 7.29
CA VAL A 86 -4.35 5.94 6.01
C VAL A 86 -5.71 5.38 5.58
N LYS A 87 -6.45 6.14 4.76
CA LYS A 87 -7.80 5.75 4.29
C LYS A 87 -7.74 4.73 3.15
N ASP A 88 -6.76 4.86 2.26
CA ASP A 88 -6.63 4.03 1.08
C ASP A 88 -5.14 3.82 0.74
N LYS A 89 -4.74 2.55 0.66
CA LYS A 89 -3.38 2.16 0.33
C LYS A 89 -2.94 2.57 -1.06
N TYR A 90 -3.87 2.59 -2.03
CA TYR A 90 -3.51 2.91 -3.41
C TYR A 90 -3.18 4.39 -3.57
N SER A 91 -3.96 5.28 -2.96
CA SER A 91 -3.68 6.71 -2.95
C SER A 91 -2.36 7.01 -2.25
N PHE A 92 -2.11 6.40 -1.07
CA PHE A 92 -0.83 6.54 -0.37
C PHE A 92 0.34 6.01 -1.21
N TYR A 93 0.23 4.82 -1.80
CA TYR A 93 1.25 4.24 -2.67
C TYR A 93 1.56 5.14 -3.88
N VAL A 94 0.51 5.65 -4.56
CA VAL A 94 0.70 6.57 -5.69
C VAL A 94 1.43 7.83 -5.25
N LYS A 95 1.09 8.39 -4.10
CA LYS A 95 1.78 9.58 -3.54
C LYS A 95 3.27 9.30 -3.29
N THR A 96 3.60 8.20 -2.62
CA THR A 96 5.00 7.82 -2.36
C THR A 96 5.81 7.59 -3.63
N LYS A 97 5.15 7.09 -4.68
CA LYS A 97 5.80 6.83 -5.97
C LYS A 97 5.96 8.10 -6.78
N LEU A 98 4.96 8.97 -6.78
CA LEU A 98 4.96 10.21 -7.56
C LEU A 98 5.99 11.22 -7.05
N GLN A 99 6.18 11.28 -5.74
CA GLN A 99 7.14 12.19 -5.11
C GLN A 99 8.50 11.51 -4.81
N GLU A 100 8.69 10.25 -5.27
CA GLU A 100 9.93 9.48 -5.16
C GLU A 100 10.44 9.33 -3.72
N TYR A 101 9.56 9.35 -2.72
CA TYR A 101 9.95 9.18 -1.33
C TYR A 101 10.72 7.88 -1.10
N VAL A 102 11.82 7.98 -0.35
CA VAL A 102 12.59 6.85 0.14
C VAL A 102 12.15 6.59 1.57
N ILE A 103 11.41 5.50 1.76
CA ILE A 103 10.94 5.10 3.09
C ILE A 103 12.07 4.35 3.79
N MET A 104 12.36 4.75 5.03
CA MET A 104 13.43 4.17 5.83
C MET A 104 12.90 3.04 6.73
N PRO A 105 13.66 1.93 6.88
CA PRO A 105 13.32 0.90 7.86
C PRO A 105 13.45 1.44 9.28
N GLY A 106 12.60 0.98 10.19
CA GLY A 106 12.59 1.43 11.58
C GLY A 106 11.23 1.29 12.23
N THR A 107 11.12 1.74 13.46
CA THR A 107 9.85 1.77 14.20
C THR A 107 9.49 3.22 14.48
N TYR A 108 8.33 3.63 14.01
CA TYR A 108 7.86 5.01 14.03
C TYR A 108 6.57 5.13 14.85
N VAL A 109 6.36 6.29 15.45
CA VAL A 109 5.07 6.66 16.05
C VAL A 109 4.34 7.55 15.05
N ILE A 110 3.22 7.08 14.54
CA ILE A 110 2.32 7.83 13.67
C ILE A 110 0.96 8.00 14.35
N ASN A 111 0.22 9.03 13.93
CA ASN A 111 -1.09 9.31 14.49
C ASN A 111 -2.16 9.23 13.39
N SER A 112 -3.32 8.65 13.69
CA SER A 112 -4.43 8.52 12.75
C SER A 112 -5.04 9.87 12.30
N ALA A 113 -4.70 10.96 12.97
CA ALA A 113 -5.06 12.32 12.57
C ALA A 113 -3.98 13.01 11.71
N MET A 114 -2.90 12.31 11.34
CA MET A 114 -1.89 12.81 10.40
C MET A 114 -2.36 12.72 8.96
N THR A 115 -1.94 13.68 8.16
CA THR A 115 -2.08 13.67 6.70
C THR A 115 -1.04 12.74 6.08
N TYR A 116 -1.19 12.43 4.80
CA TYR A 116 -0.21 11.61 4.09
C TYR A 116 1.19 12.26 4.04
N ASP A 117 1.27 13.58 3.95
CA ASP A 117 2.54 14.31 3.97
C ASP A 117 3.22 14.17 5.34
N GLU A 118 2.49 14.41 6.42
CA GLU A 118 3.02 14.26 7.79
C GLU A 118 3.48 12.84 8.09
N ILE A 119 2.73 11.81 7.65
CA ILE A 119 3.16 10.41 7.79
C ILE A 119 4.45 10.16 7.00
N LEU A 120 4.53 10.66 5.77
CA LEU A 120 5.72 10.50 4.93
C LEU A 120 6.93 11.22 5.51
N ASP A 121 6.76 12.42 6.05
CA ASP A 121 7.85 13.15 6.72
C ASP A 121 8.40 12.37 7.91
N VAL A 122 7.53 11.66 8.65
CA VAL A 122 7.97 10.82 9.78
C VAL A 122 8.75 9.59 9.30
N ILE A 123 8.24 8.83 8.32
CA ILE A 123 8.81 7.53 7.91
C ILE A 123 9.96 7.64 6.90
N THR A 124 10.22 8.82 6.36
CA THR A 124 11.37 9.08 5.47
C THR A 124 12.59 9.62 6.21
N ASP A 125 12.42 10.09 7.44
CA ASP A 125 13.51 10.53 8.29
C ASP A 125 13.82 9.46 9.36
N TYR A 126 14.97 8.81 9.22
CA TYR A 126 15.43 7.78 10.15
C TYR A 126 15.62 8.30 11.58
N SER A 127 15.82 9.61 11.77
CA SER A 127 15.96 10.21 13.10
C SER A 127 14.67 10.08 13.95
N ASN A 128 13.51 9.93 13.30
CA ASN A 128 12.21 9.74 13.95
C ASN A 128 11.96 8.29 14.40
N SER A 129 12.85 7.35 14.05
CA SER A 129 12.71 5.97 14.50
C SER A 129 13.01 5.85 16.00
N ILE A 130 12.05 5.28 16.75
CA ILE A 130 12.20 5.02 18.20
C ILE A 130 13.08 3.79 18.48
N VAL A 131 13.18 2.87 17.53
CA VAL A 131 14.10 1.72 17.57
C VAL A 131 14.91 1.76 16.29
N LYS A 132 16.19 2.07 16.41
CA LYS A 132 17.14 1.93 15.31
C LYS A 132 17.53 0.47 15.26
N GLU A 133 17.25 -0.22 14.14
CA GLU A 133 17.90 -1.51 13.88
C GLU A 133 19.39 -1.22 13.80
N GLU A 134 20.18 -1.78 14.74
CA GLU A 134 21.62 -1.80 14.62
C GLU A 134 21.93 -2.51 13.30
N GLU A 135 22.69 -1.85 12.43
CA GLU A 135 23.25 -2.50 11.25
C GLU A 135 24.02 -3.71 11.76
N GLU A 136 23.53 -4.92 11.52
CA GLU A 136 24.37 -6.11 11.63
C GLU A 136 25.50 -5.94 10.61
N GLU A 137 26.65 -5.47 11.09
CA GLU A 137 27.91 -5.60 10.37
C GLU A 137 28.07 -7.08 10.03
N PRO A 138 28.36 -7.44 8.78
CA PRO A 138 28.67 -8.82 8.45
C PRO A 138 29.88 -9.21 9.28
N ALA A 139 29.68 -10.19 10.18
CA ALA A 139 30.74 -10.78 10.97
C ALA A 139 31.89 -11.17 10.05
N GLY A 140 33.00 -10.44 10.19
CA GLY A 140 34.22 -10.70 9.45
C GLY A 140 34.65 -12.13 9.66
N GLU A 141 34.88 -12.84 8.57
CA GLU A 141 35.68 -14.04 8.48
C GLU A 141 37.03 -13.76 9.10
N ASN A 142 37.26 -14.22 10.32
CA ASN A 142 38.60 -14.41 10.84
C ASN A 142 39.06 -15.80 10.44
N SER A 143 39.74 -15.85 9.33
CA SER A 143 40.74 -16.88 9.00
C SER A 143 41.94 -16.64 9.88
N GLU A 144 42.15 -17.40 10.89
CA GLU A 144 43.47 -17.59 11.51
C GLU A 144 44.00 -18.93 11.13
N ASP A 145 44.85 -18.91 10.09
CA ASP A 145 45.97 -19.84 9.91
C ASP A 145 46.99 -19.59 11.03
N GLY A 146 47.36 -20.62 11.72
CA GLY A 146 48.40 -20.61 12.71
C GLY A 146 48.93 -22.00 12.96
N ALA A 147 49.82 -22.45 12.11
CA ALA A 147 50.66 -23.62 12.30
C ALA A 147 51.63 -23.45 13.49
N GLY A 148 51.93 -24.53 14.19
CA GLY A 148 53.01 -24.59 15.19
C GLY A 148 52.86 -25.79 16.11
N ASP A 149 53.25 -26.83 15.76
CA ASP A 149 54.36 -27.81 15.95
C ASP A 149 54.87 -27.99 17.40
N ALA A 150 55.23 -29.24 17.68
CA ALA A 150 56.12 -29.82 18.70
C ALA A 150 55.55 -30.21 20.06
N ASP A 151 55.34 -31.45 20.22
CA ASP A 151 56.28 -32.51 20.71
C ASP A 151 56.36 -32.66 22.24
N SER A 152 56.50 -33.92 22.61
CA SER A 152 56.97 -34.59 23.81
C SER A 152 55.99 -34.95 24.90
N GLU A 153 55.72 -36.17 24.85
CA GLU A 153 56.28 -37.32 25.63
C GLU A 153 55.84 -37.46 27.08
N LYS A 154 55.32 -38.69 27.28
CA LYS A 154 55.53 -39.60 28.46
C LYS A 154 54.91 -39.14 29.80
N GLU A 155 54.38 -39.95 30.53
CA GLU A 155 54.53 -41.34 30.96
C GLU A 155 53.45 -41.65 32.02
N LYS A 156 52.74 -42.76 31.83
CA LYS A 156 52.70 -43.92 32.76
C LYS A 156 52.25 -43.72 34.21
N LYS A 157 51.34 -44.48 34.52
CA LYS A 157 51.18 -45.54 35.57
C LYS A 157 49.93 -45.42 36.41
N ASP A 158 49.15 -46.42 36.23
CA ASP A 158 48.83 -47.52 37.19
C ASP A 158 48.38 -47.06 38.59
N ASP A 159 47.32 -47.49 39.03
CA ASP A 159 46.94 -48.61 39.83
C ASP A 159 45.58 -48.31 40.58
N ALA A 160 44.64 -49.10 40.37
CA ALA A 160 44.18 -50.17 41.21
C ALA A 160 43.32 -49.79 42.43
N ALA A 161 42.21 -50.42 42.43
CA ALA A 161 41.45 -51.05 43.52
C ALA A 161 40.86 -50.14 44.62
N GLU A 162 39.62 -50.21 44.79
CA GLU A 162 38.70 -51.08 45.52
C GLU A 162 37.26 -50.67 45.23
#